data_140a13b9fc6dbd19d129083d659e73e3
#
_entry.id   140a13b9fc6dbd19d129083d659e73e3
#
_cell.length_a   1.000
_cell.length_b   1.000
_cell.length_c   1.000
_cell.angle_alpha   90.00
_cell.angle_beta   90.00
_cell.angle_gamma   90.00
#
_symmetry.space_group_name_H-M   'P 1'
#
loop_
_entity.id
_entity.type
_entity.pdbx_description
1 polymer ?
#
loop_
_entity_poly.entity_id
_entity_poly.type
_entity_poly.pdbx_seq_one_letter_code
_entity_poly.pdbx_strand_id
1 'polypeptide(L)'
;RQKAVINMIHIYSVDIWEREMITMAMTKTEKAIKQMEDWAKDDSHGYDQDYRWGEKGDYDCSSAVIQAWQNAGVPVKSGGATYTGDMKNVFLKNGFKDITASVNRGTGTGLKRGDVLLNEAHHVAMYCGAGKEVEASINEKGTAHGGQPGDQTGKEFLIRRYRNFPWHCILRYAGDQTVTSDAEKKQNTVAYVARFTKDCKCYSVAGKTQAKLFPIIKKNAVVDVMKYTETVNGKKWYFIRIPYPNDEGFVREFVPAGYFKKLI
;
A
#
# COMPACT_ATOMS: atom_id res chain seq x y z
N ARG A 1 -7.43 3.04 38.76
CA ARG A 1 -6.24 3.40 37.90
C ARG A 1 -5.73 2.23 37.08
N GLN A 2 -5.71 0.98 37.57
CA GLN A 2 -5.25 -0.19 36.80
C GLN A 2 -6.15 -0.54 35.57
N LYS A 3 -7.47 -0.39 35.65
CA LYS A 3 -8.37 -0.66 34.50
C LYS A 3 -8.18 0.30 33.32
N ALA A 4 -7.82 1.55 33.57
CA ALA A 4 -7.56 2.55 32.53
C ALA A 4 -6.25 2.28 31.77
N VAL A 5 -5.22 1.80 32.45
CA VAL A 5 -3.92 1.45 31.84
C VAL A 5 -4.05 0.19 30.96
N ILE A 6 -4.82 -0.80 31.38
CA ILE A 6 -5.06 -2.03 30.59
C ILE A 6 -5.84 -1.72 29.31
N ASN A 7 -6.83 -0.81 29.37
CA ASN A 7 -7.56 -0.37 28.18
C ASN A 7 -6.66 0.45 27.20
N MET A 8 -5.79 1.30 27.71
CA MET A 8 -4.85 2.03 26.85
C MET A 8 -3.86 1.12 26.13
N ILE A 9 -3.27 0.16 26.85
CA ILE A 9 -2.34 -0.82 26.23
C ILE A 9 -3.07 -1.68 25.20
N HIS A 10 -4.34 -2.01 25.41
CA HIS A 10 -5.14 -2.81 24.48
C HIS A 10 -5.47 -2.03 23.19
N ILE A 11 -5.78 -0.74 23.29
CA ILE A 11 -6.06 0.14 22.13
C ILE A 11 -4.77 0.32 21.30
N TYR A 12 -3.64 0.61 21.92
CA TYR A 12 -2.35 0.78 21.21
C TYR A 12 -1.87 -0.52 20.54
N SER A 13 -2.12 -1.69 21.12
CA SER A 13 -1.72 -2.97 20.51
C SER A 13 -2.57 -3.34 19.29
N VAL A 14 -3.86 -3.02 19.29
CA VAL A 14 -4.76 -3.27 18.15
C VAL A 14 -4.38 -2.37 16.96
N ASP A 15 -4.11 -1.08 17.19
CA ASP A 15 -3.68 -0.14 16.14
C ASP A 15 -2.36 -0.55 15.47
N ILE A 16 -1.40 -1.07 16.23
CA ILE A 16 -0.11 -1.52 15.68
C ILE A 16 -0.29 -2.77 14.82
N TRP A 17 -1.06 -3.75 15.28
CA TRP A 17 -1.33 -4.97 14.52
C TRP A 17 -2.19 -4.74 13.27
N GLU A 18 -3.17 -3.85 13.34
CA GLU A 18 -3.95 -3.44 12.16
C GLU A 18 -3.09 -2.71 11.13
N ARG A 19 -2.22 -1.81 11.57
CA ARG A 19 -1.26 -1.13 10.68
C ARG A 19 -0.27 -2.11 10.05
N GLU A 20 0.24 -3.08 10.79
CA GLU A 20 1.14 -4.10 10.25
C GLU A 20 0.40 -5.04 9.27
N MET A 21 -0.82 -5.46 9.56
CA MET A 21 -1.64 -6.28 8.66
C MET A 21 -2.03 -5.54 7.38
N ILE A 22 -2.40 -4.27 7.47
CA ILE A 22 -2.69 -3.42 6.32
C ILE A 22 -1.40 -3.23 5.48
N THR A 23 -0.27 -3.01 6.14
CA THR A 23 1.02 -2.85 5.47
C THR A 23 1.50 -4.14 4.78
N MET A 24 1.21 -5.32 5.34
CA MET A 24 1.48 -6.62 4.70
C MET A 24 0.60 -6.88 3.47
N ALA A 25 -0.61 -6.32 3.42
CA ALA A 25 -1.56 -6.48 2.32
C ALA A 25 -1.37 -5.45 1.19
N MET A 26 -0.58 -4.39 1.42
CA MET A 26 -0.36 -3.35 0.42
C MET A 26 0.56 -3.84 -0.69
N THR A 27 0.20 -3.51 -1.95
CA THR A 27 1.08 -3.73 -3.10
C THR A 27 2.36 -2.90 -2.99
N LYS A 28 3.40 -3.26 -3.72
CA LYS A 28 4.64 -2.48 -3.75
C LYS A 28 4.40 -1.07 -4.28
N THR A 29 3.55 -0.93 -5.31
CA THR A 29 3.12 0.38 -5.82
C THR A 29 2.47 1.22 -4.72
N GLU A 30 1.54 0.65 -3.97
CA GLU A 30 0.85 1.39 -2.91
C GLU A 30 1.80 1.77 -1.76
N LYS A 31 2.73 0.90 -1.40
CA LYS A 31 3.78 1.22 -0.41
C LYS A 31 4.65 2.39 -0.86
N ALA A 32 5.11 2.37 -2.12
CA ALA A 32 5.97 3.42 -2.65
C ALA A 32 5.25 4.78 -2.71
N ILE A 33 4.03 4.82 -3.28
CA ILE A 33 3.31 6.08 -3.40
C ILE A 33 2.85 6.62 -2.05
N LYS A 34 2.41 5.74 -1.13
CA LYS A 34 2.07 6.14 0.23
C LYS A 34 3.27 6.72 0.98
N GLN A 35 4.45 6.16 0.82
CA GLN A 35 5.68 6.70 1.39
C GLN A 35 5.93 8.14 0.93
N MET A 36 5.79 8.41 -0.36
CA MET A 36 5.93 9.77 -0.91
C MET A 36 4.86 10.72 -0.36
N GLU A 37 3.61 10.25 -0.25
CA GLU A 37 2.51 11.04 0.31
C GLU A 37 2.66 11.29 1.81
N ASP A 38 3.25 10.36 2.56
CA ASP A 38 3.53 10.53 3.99
C ASP A 38 4.65 11.56 4.18
N TRP A 39 5.72 11.50 3.40
CA TRP A 39 6.78 12.51 3.41
C TRP A 39 6.25 13.91 3.05
N ALA A 40 5.36 14.01 2.07
CA ALA A 40 4.75 15.29 1.69
C ALA A 40 3.76 15.88 2.73
N LYS A 41 3.49 15.17 3.82
CA LYS A 41 2.64 15.62 4.93
C LYS A 41 3.43 15.84 6.22
N ASP A 42 4.70 15.55 6.19
CA ASP A 42 5.60 15.63 7.33
C ASP A 42 6.64 16.72 7.07
N ASP A 43 6.49 17.85 7.74
CA ASP A 43 7.39 19.00 7.59
C ASP A 43 8.86 18.73 7.95
N SER A 44 9.17 17.54 8.49
CA SER A 44 10.55 17.11 8.71
C SER A 44 11.26 16.66 7.43
N HIS A 45 10.57 16.62 6.29
CA HIS A 45 11.10 16.23 4.98
C HIS A 45 11.04 17.41 4.00
N GLY A 46 12.20 17.91 3.61
CA GLY A 46 12.34 19.01 2.67
C GLY A 46 13.11 18.61 1.40
N TYR A 47 13.69 19.61 0.74
CA TYR A 47 14.45 19.42 -0.50
C TYR A 47 15.90 19.85 -0.34
N ASP A 48 16.84 18.93 -0.60
CA ASP A 48 18.26 19.24 -0.70
C ASP A 48 18.94 18.26 -1.66
N GLN A 49 19.85 18.76 -2.53
CA GLN A 49 20.68 17.92 -3.40
C GLN A 49 22.02 17.51 -2.75
N ASP A 50 22.42 18.14 -1.64
CA ASP A 50 23.65 17.79 -0.93
C ASP A 50 23.41 16.64 0.06
N TYR A 51 22.30 16.69 0.83
CA TYR A 51 21.88 15.67 1.80
C TYR A 51 20.60 14.96 1.33
N ARG A 52 20.67 14.41 0.13
CA ARG A 52 19.50 14.01 -0.66
C ARG A 52 18.95 12.60 -0.39
N TRP A 53 19.54 11.86 0.53
CA TRP A 53 19.14 10.47 0.80
C TRP A 53 18.50 10.29 2.18
N GLY A 54 17.95 11.35 2.74
CA GLY A 54 17.30 11.33 4.05
C GLY A 54 18.27 11.46 5.21
N GLU A 55 19.56 11.81 4.98
CA GLU A 55 20.57 11.95 6.04
C GLU A 55 20.17 13.02 7.06
N LYS A 56 19.45 14.04 6.61
CA LYS A 56 18.88 15.11 7.45
C LYS A 56 17.36 15.20 7.36
N GLY A 57 16.72 14.17 6.80
CA GLY A 57 15.29 14.16 6.51
C GLY A 57 14.96 14.50 5.05
N ASP A 58 15.83 15.20 4.34
CA ASP A 58 15.58 15.78 3.05
C ASP A 58 15.92 14.84 1.88
N TYR A 59 15.27 15.10 0.76
CA TYR A 59 15.46 14.39 -0.50
C TYR A 59 15.49 15.38 -1.68
N ASP A 60 16.09 14.98 -2.79
CA ASP A 60 15.78 15.61 -4.08
C ASP A 60 14.69 14.83 -4.82
N CYS A 61 14.26 15.33 -5.98
CA CYS A 61 13.18 14.71 -6.75
C CYS A 61 13.46 13.24 -7.08
N SER A 62 14.69 12.91 -7.47
CA SER A 62 15.06 11.55 -7.88
C SER A 62 15.29 10.62 -6.70
N SER A 63 16.00 11.08 -5.68
CA SER A 63 16.30 10.28 -4.50
C SER A 63 15.04 9.91 -3.71
N ALA A 64 14.07 10.82 -3.62
CA ALA A 64 12.77 10.54 -3.00
C ALA A 64 12.07 9.36 -3.68
N VAL A 65 11.89 9.43 -4.99
CA VAL A 65 11.21 8.37 -5.76
C VAL A 65 11.99 7.05 -5.71
N ILE A 66 13.32 7.10 -5.88
CA ILE A 66 14.19 5.92 -5.82
C ILE A 66 14.12 5.27 -4.44
N GLN A 67 14.18 6.05 -3.36
CA GLN A 67 14.13 5.54 -1.99
C GLN A 67 12.74 4.97 -1.65
N ALA A 68 11.66 5.62 -2.08
CA ALA A 68 10.30 5.13 -1.86
C ALA A 68 10.09 3.75 -2.51
N TRP A 69 10.54 3.55 -3.74
CA TRP A 69 10.48 2.25 -4.40
C TRP A 69 11.40 1.21 -3.77
N GLN A 70 12.61 1.61 -3.35
CA GLN A 70 13.51 0.72 -2.60
C GLN A 70 12.86 0.22 -1.30
N ASN A 71 12.25 1.13 -0.52
CA ASN A 71 11.54 0.82 0.72
C ASN A 71 10.31 -0.08 0.48
N ALA A 72 9.66 0.07 -0.67
CA ALA A 72 8.55 -0.79 -1.09
C ALA A 72 8.99 -2.20 -1.51
N GLY A 73 10.29 -2.49 -1.51
CA GLY A 73 10.86 -3.78 -1.87
C GLY A 73 11.07 -3.97 -3.38
N VAL A 74 11.22 -2.88 -4.13
CA VAL A 74 11.70 -2.88 -5.53
C VAL A 74 13.13 -2.36 -5.54
N PRO A 75 14.14 -3.19 -5.85
CA PRO A 75 15.55 -2.89 -5.60
C PRO A 75 16.15 -1.91 -6.61
N VAL A 76 15.50 -0.76 -6.84
CA VAL A 76 15.96 0.24 -7.82
C VAL A 76 17.20 1.00 -7.36
N LYS A 77 17.29 1.38 -6.07
CA LYS A 77 18.47 2.03 -5.50
C LYS A 77 19.67 1.09 -5.51
N SER A 78 19.50 -0.10 -4.95
CA SER A 78 20.54 -1.14 -4.95
C SER A 78 20.84 -1.68 -6.35
N GLY A 79 19.94 -1.50 -7.30
CA GLY A 79 20.11 -1.79 -8.72
C GLY A 79 20.84 -0.71 -9.51
N GLY A 80 21.24 0.39 -8.87
CA GLY A 80 22.11 1.43 -9.43
C GLY A 80 21.39 2.70 -9.88
N ALA A 81 20.12 2.92 -9.51
CA ALA A 81 19.48 4.22 -9.75
C ALA A 81 20.03 5.26 -8.77
N THR A 82 20.50 6.38 -9.30
CA THR A 82 21.11 7.46 -8.51
C THR A 82 20.54 8.84 -8.82
N TYR A 83 20.04 9.08 -10.01
CA TYR A 83 19.48 10.37 -10.46
C TYR A 83 18.50 10.14 -11.63
N THR A 84 17.82 11.19 -12.07
CA THR A 84 16.79 11.10 -13.15
C THR A 84 17.30 10.46 -14.44
N GLY A 85 18.55 10.70 -14.82
CA GLY A 85 19.10 10.20 -16.08
C GLY A 85 19.35 8.69 -16.14
N ASP A 86 19.53 8.02 -15.02
CA ASP A 86 19.70 6.56 -14.97
C ASP A 86 18.40 5.81 -14.60
N MET A 87 17.41 6.53 -14.05
CA MET A 87 16.17 5.94 -13.54
C MET A 87 15.48 5.06 -14.55
N LYS A 88 15.29 5.53 -15.79
CA LYS A 88 14.56 4.76 -16.81
C LYS A 88 15.13 3.36 -16.98
N ASN A 89 16.44 3.30 -17.23
CA ASN A 89 17.12 2.03 -17.49
C ASN A 89 17.07 1.09 -16.30
N VAL A 90 17.28 1.61 -15.07
CA VAL A 90 17.27 0.81 -13.85
C VAL A 90 15.86 0.35 -13.51
N PHE A 91 14.86 1.22 -13.62
CA PHE A 91 13.47 0.89 -13.33
C PHE A 91 12.94 -0.19 -14.28
N LEU A 92 13.22 -0.09 -15.59
CA LEU A 92 12.84 -1.13 -16.57
C LEU A 92 13.44 -2.49 -16.22
N LYS A 93 14.70 -2.55 -15.77
CA LYS A 93 15.34 -3.80 -15.31
C LYS A 93 14.72 -4.35 -14.01
N ASN A 94 14.04 -3.51 -13.24
CA ASN A 94 13.42 -3.85 -11.96
C ASN A 94 11.89 -3.99 -12.03
N GLY A 95 11.35 -4.38 -13.18
CA GLY A 95 9.95 -4.76 -13.35
C GLY A 95 9.00 -3.62 -13.72
N PHE A 96 9.51 -2.46 -14.09
CA PHE A 96 8.69 -1.40 -14.69
C PHE A 96 8.53 -1.62 -16.20
N LYS A 97 7.48 -1.00 -16.74
CA LYS A 97 7.22 -0.89 -18.18
C LYS A 97 7.11 0.58 -18.55
N ASP A 98 7.68 0.94 -19.68
CA ASP A 98 7.42 2.23 -20.30
C ASP A 98 6.05 2.21 -20.95
N ILE A 99 5.13 3.00 -20.42
CA ILE A 99 3.73 3.10 -20.88
C ILE A 99 3.43 4.44 -21.53
N THR A 100 4.44 5.18 -21.87
CA THR A 100 4.32 6.56 -22.40
C THR A 100 3.35 6.65 -23.57
N ALA A 101 3.38 5.69 -24.49
CA ALA A 101 2.48 5.65 -25.65
C ALA A 101 1.00 5.40 -25.26
N SER A 102 0.72 4.90 -24.07
CA SER A 102 -0.63 4.58 -23.57
C SER A 102 -1.23 5.69 -22.72
N VAL A 103 -0.52 6.82 -22.55
CA VAL A 103 -0.92 7.93 -21.66
C VAL A 103 -0.92 9.23 -22.45
N ASN A 104 -1.97 10.03 -22.25
CA ASN A 104 -1.94 11.43 -22.68
C ASN A 104 -1.22 12.27 -21.61
N ARG A 105 0.06 12.60 -21.86
CA ARG A 105 0.89 13.37 -20.93
C ARG A 105 0.39 14.80 -20.70
N GLY A 106 -0.32 15.38 -21.68
CA GLY A 106 -0.86 16.75 -21.56
C GLY A 106 -2.02 16.81 -20.56
N THR A 107 -2.86 15.78 -20.50
CA THR A 107 -4.05 15.74 -19.65
C THR A 107 -3.93 14.78 -18.47
N GLY A 108 -2.95 13.89 -18.46
CA GLY A 108 -2.84 12.81 -17.49
C GLY A 108 -3.81 11.64 -17.71
N THR A 109 -4.56 11.64 -18.82
CA THR A 109 -5.49 10.54 -19.14
C THR A 109 -4.71 9.25 -19.37
N GLY A 110 -5.11 8.17 -18.69
CA GLY A 110 -4.43 6.87 -18.73
C GLY A 110 -3.41 6.66 -17.61
N LEU A 111 -3.05 7.71 -16.84
CA LEU A 111 -2.23 7.59 -15.64
C LEU A 111 -2.94 6.77 -14.56
N LYS A 112 -2.17 5.99 -13.83
CA LYS A 112 -2.63 5.25 -12.64
C LYS A 112 -1.78 5.60 -11.45
N ARG A 113 -2.38 5.52 -10.26
CA ARG A 113 -1.69 5.72 -8.98
C ARG A 113 -0.40 4.90 -8.92
N GLY A 114 0.71 5.58 -8.58
CA GLY A 114 2.06 5.02 -8.55
C GLY A 114 2.84 5.10 -9.85
N ASP A 115 2.25 5.60 -10.96
CA ASP A 115 3.04 5.86 -12.17
C ASP A 115 4.14 6.89 -11.88
N VAL A 116 5.35 6.57 -12.33
CA VAL A 116 6.50 7.47 -12.24
C VAL A 116 6.50 8.37 -13.47
N LEU A 117 6.44 9.67 -13.24
CA LEU A 117 6.45 10.72 -14.23
C LEU A 117 7.89 11.23 -14.36
N LEU A 118 8.59 10.87 -15.42
CA LEU A 118 10.02 11.11 -15.54
C LEU A 118 10.37 12.04 -16.70
N ASN A 119 11.09 13.11 -16.38
CA ASN A 119 11.93 13.85 -17.30
C ASN A 119 13.40 13.53 -16.96
N GLU A 120 14.06 12.75 -17.81
CA GLU A 120 15.41 12.24 -17.57
C GLU A 120 16.46 13.33 -17.39
N ALA A 121 16.21 14.54 -17.91
CA ALA A 121 17.14 15.67 -17.82
C ALA A 121 16.91 16.55 -16.58
N HIS A 122 15.67 16.61 -16.05
CA HIS A 122 15.35 17.67 -15.10
C HIS A 122 14.60 17.23 -13.85
N HIS A 123 13.63 16.29 -13.92
CA HIS A 123 12.70 16.12 -12.82
C HIS A 123 11.99 14.77 -12.82
N VAL A 124 11.50 14.36 -11.66
CA VAL A 124 10.64 13.19 -11.49
C VAL A 124 9.60 13.44 -10.42
N ALA A 125 8.41 12.91 -10.64
CA ALA A 125 7.30 12.89 -9.70
C ALA A 125 6.59 11.52 -9.73
N MET A 126 5.67 11.27 -8.80
CA MET A 126 4.79 10.12 -8.86
C MET A 126 3.32 10.56 -8.91
N TYR A 127 2.53 9.89 -9.75
CA TYR A 127 1.10 10.17 -9.85
C TYR A 127 0.33 9.56 -8.67
N CYS A 128 -0.36 10.40 -7.90
CA CYS A 128 -1.12 9.98 -6.71
C CYS A 128 -2.52 9.41 -7.03
N GLY A 129 -2.99 9.56 -8.26
CA GLY A 129 -4.41 9.37 -8.59
C GLY A 129 -5.21 10.69 -8.47
N ALA A 130 -6.47 10.65 -8.90
CA ALA A 130 -7.39 11.79 -8.81
C ALA A 130 -6.85 13.12 -9.36
N GLY A 131 -6.03 13.07 -10.41
CA GLY A 131 -5.44 14.26 -11.03
C GLY A 131 -4.38 14.96 -10.18
N LYS A 132 -3.67 14.22 -9.32
CA LYS A 132 -2.60 14.76 -8.46
C LYS A 132 -1.27 14.03 -8.67
N GLU A 133 -0.19 14.74 -8.38
CA GLU A 133 1.17 14.22 -8.33
C GLU A 133 1.85 14.59 -7.01
N VAL A 134 2.84 13.81 -6.58
CA VAL A 134 3.69 14.06 -5.42
C VAL A 134 5.14 14.10 -5.86
N GLU A 135 5.89 15.05 -5.31
CA GLU A 135 7.28 15.30 -5.66
C GLU A 135 8.05 15.96 -4.51
N ALA A 136 9.37 15.76 -4.45
CA ALA A 136 10.28 16.68 -3.80
C ALA A 136 10.70 17.74 -4.84
N SER A 137 10.67 19.01 -4.45
CA SER A 137 10.89 20.16 -5.33
C SER A 137 11.90 21.11 -4.69
N ILE A 138 12.03 22.31 -5.21
CA ILE A 138 13.03 23.30 -4.82
C ILE A 138 12.89 23.76 -3.38
N ASN A 139 14.01 24.07 -2.70
CA ASN A 139 14.03 24.49 -1.29
C ASN A 139 13.44 25.90 -1.03
N GLU A 140 13.38 26.31 0.23
CA GLU A 140 12.82 27.57 0.70
C GLU A 140 13.47 28.83 0.11
N LYS A 141 14.73 28.70 -0.36
CA LYS A 141 15.48 29.79 -1.02
C LYS A 141 15.34 29.79 -2.54
N GLY A 142 14.58 28.85 -3.11
CA GLY A 142 14.46 28.70 -4.54
C GLY A 142 15.72 28.10 -5.19
N THR A 143 16.52 27.37 -4.43
CA THR A 143 17.77 26.73 -4.89
C THR A 143 17.71 25.22 -4.77
N ALA A 144 18.65 24.54 -5.42
CA ALA A 144 18.72 23.08 -5.37
C ALA A 144 19.61 22.57 -4.21
N HIS A 145 20.45 23.40 -3.63
CA HIS A 145 21.46 23.03 -2.66
C HIS A 145 21.36 23.84 -1.38
N GLY A 146 21.54 23.18 -0.25
CA GLY A 146 21.49 23.80 1.06
C GLY A 146 20.09 24.25 1.45
N GLY A 147 19.96 24.78 2.64
CA GLY A 147 18.71 25.17 3.27
C GLY A 147 18.65 24.68 4.70
N GLN A 148 17.52 24.86 5.36
CA GLN A 148 17.26 24.24 6.65
C GLN A 148 16.69 22.83 6.43
N PRO A 149 17.03 21.83 7.26
CA PRO A 149 16.38 20.53 7.19
C PRO A 149 14.86 20.63 7.37
N GLY A 150 14.11 19.84 6.59
CA GLY A 150 12.65 19.85 6.59
C GLY A 150 12.05 20.87 5.62
N ASP A 151 10.73 20.88 5.51
CA ASP A 151 9.97 21.76 4.60
C ASP A 151 9.50 23.01 5.33
N GLN A 152 10.15 24.15 5.08
CA GLN A 152 9.80 25.44 5.69
C GLN A 152 8.70 26.18 4.94
N THR A 153 8.43 25.82 3.70
CA THR A 153 7.50 26.56 2.82
C THR A 153 6.22 25.80 2.49
N GLY A 154 6.14 24.51 2.84
CA GLY A 154 5.09 23.59 2.41
C GLY A 154 5.13 23.30 0.90
N LYS A 155 6.30 23.51 0.25
CA LYS A 155 6.49 23.36 -1.21
C LYS A 155 7.72 22.55 -1.59
N GLU A 156 8.48 22.12 -0.60
CA GLU A 156 9.73 21.38 -0.83
C GLU A 156 9.46 19.88 -0.95
N PHE A 157 8.46 19.36 -0.25
CA PHE A 157 7.90 18.06 -0.49
C PHE A 157 6.36 18.17 -0.51
N LEU A 158 5.73 18.03 -1.68
CA LEU A 158 4.33 18.42 -1.82
C LEU A 158 3.50 17.49 -2.69
N ILE A 159 2.18 17.50 -2.42
CA ILE A 159 1.15 16.96 -3.30
C ILE A 159 0.47 18.12 -4.01
N ARG A 160 0.45 18.09 -5.34
CA ARG A 160 -0.15 19.14 -6.17
C ARG A 160 -1.04 18.56 -7.25
N ARG A 161 -1.76 19.41 -7.98
CA ARG A 161 -2.46 19.00 -9.20
C ARG A 161 -1.45 18.55 -10.24
N TYR A 162 -1.82 17.49 -10.97
CA TYR A 162 -1.05 17.05 -12.13
C TYR A 162 -0.83 18.21 -13.08
N ARG A 163 0.38 18.36 -13.55
CA ARG A 163 0.78 19.42 -14.49
C ARG A 163 1.30 18.82 -15.78
N ASN A 164 1.06 19.54 -16.88
CA ASN A 164 1.65 19.26 -18.18
C ASN A 164 3.13 19.68 -18.17
N PHE A 165 3.94 18.98 -17.38
CA PHE A 165 5.39 19.11 -17.41
C PHE A 165 5.91 18.30 -18.61
N PRO A 166 7.07 18.65 -19.23
CA PRO A 166 7.61 17.91 -20.37
C PRO A 166 8.14 16.53 -19.95
N TRP A 167 7.24 15.65 -19.51
CA TRP A 167 7.58 14.28 -19.13
C TRP A 167 8.08 13.50 -20.34
N HIS A 168 9.32 12.99 -20.29
CA HIS A 168 9.91 12.19 -21.36
C HIS A 168 9.28 10.80 -21.41
N CYS A 169 9.12 10.16 -20.25
CA CYS A 169 8.47 8.86 -20.18
C CYS A 169 7.63 8.70 -18.92
N ILE A 170 6.69 7.76 -18.99
CA ILE A 170 5.85 7.32 -17.90
C ILE A 170 6.19 5.85 -17.61
N LEU A 171 6.63 5.56 -16.39
CA LEU A 171 7.02 4.21 -16.00
C LEU A 171 5.99 3.66 -15.02
N ARG A 172 5.46 2.47 -15.31
CA ARG A 172 4.52 1.75 -14.44
C ARG A 172 5.13 0.46 -13.95
N TYR A 173 5.11 0.25 -12.65
CA TYR A 173 5.51 -1.01 -12.07
C TYR A 173 4.54 -2.13 -12.46
N ALA A 174 5.09 -3.20 -13.05
CA ALA A 174 4.30 -4.34 -13.50
C ALA A 174 4.38 -5.53 -12.53
N GLY A 175 5.26 -5.47 -11.52
CA GLY A 175 5.46 -6.55 -10.56
C GLY A 175 4.33 -6.64 -9.50
N ASP A 176 3.49 -5.61 -9.37
CA ASP A 176 2.21 -5.67 -8.64
C ASP A 176 1.09 -6.30 -9.48
N GLN A 177 1.33 -6.58 -10.73
CA GLN A 177 0.51 -7.55 -11.43
C GLN A 177 0.60 -8.82 -10.60
N THR A 178 -0.20 -8.84 -9.54
CA THR A 178 -0.48 -10.05 -8.83
C THR A 178 -0.78 -11.10 -9.89
N VAL A 179 0.13 -12.02 -10.04
CA VAL A 179 -0.33 -13.38 -9.97
C VAL A 179 -1.03 -13.41 -8.60
N THR A 180 -2.30 -12.95 -8.53
CA THR A 180 -3.16 -13.31 -7.40
C THR A 180 -3.01 -14.80 -7.38
N SER A 181 -2.29 -15.31 -6.40
CA SER A 181 -2.08 -16.74 -6.31
C SER A 181 -3.47 -17.34 -6.42
N ASP A 182 -3.62 -18.51 -7.00
CA ASP A 182 -4.95 -19.13 -7.05
C ASP A 182 -5.58 -19.18 -5.66
N ALA A 183 -4.75 -19.15 -4.61
CA ALA A 183 -5.15 -19.00 -3.24
C ALA A 183 -5.79 -17.62 -2.95
N GLU A 184 -5.18 -16.50 -3.36
CA GLU A 184 -5.74 -15.14 -3.16
C GLU A 184 -7.02 -14.90 -3.97
N LYS A 185 -7.07 -15.42 -5.22
CA LYS A 185 -8.29 -15.41 -6.01
C LYS A 185 -9.41 -16.16 -5.30
N LYS A 186 -9.09 -17.33 -4.71
CA LYS A 186 -10.04 -18.14 -3.95
C LYS A 186 -10.48 -17.44 -2.65
N GLN A 187 -9.56 -16.73 -1.95
CA GLN A 187 -9.88 -15.94 -0.76
C GLN A 187 -10.81 -14.76 -1.05
N ASN A 188 -10.75 -14.20 -2.26
CA ASN A 188 -11.57 -13.06 -2.69
C ASN A 188 -12.82 -13.44 -3.49
N THR A 189 -13.03 -14.73 -3.78
CA THR A 189 -14.20 -15.21 -4.53
C THR A 189 -15.16 -15.94 -3.59
N VAL A 190 -16.40 -15.47 -3.53
CA VAL A 190 -17.49 -16.14 -2.80
C VAL A 190 -17.82 -17.46 -3.50
N ALA A 191 -17.83 -18.55 -2.73
CA ALA A 191 -18.28 -19.85 -3.21
C ALA A 191 -19.78 -20.03 -3.03
N TYR A 192 -20.30 -19.61 -1.89
CA TYR A 192 -21.72 -19.66 -1.54
C TYR A 192 -21.99 -18.87 -0.25
N VAL A 193 -23.27 -18.60 0.01
CA VAL A 193 -23.73 -18.03 1.29
C VAL A 193 -24.13 -19.17 2.22
N ALA A 194 -23.80 -19.05 3.51
CA ALA A 194 -24.12 -20.07 4.52
C ALA A 194 -24.73 -19.48 5.78
N ARG A 195 -25.54 -20.30 6.47
CA ARG A 195 -26.12 -19.97 7.79
C ARG A 195 -25.54 -20.92 8.85
N PHE A 196 -25.06 -20.36 9.94
CA PHE A 196 -24.59 -21.15 11.08
C PHE A 196 -25.74 -21.86 11.80
N THR A 197 -25.55 -23.14 12.07
CA THR A 197 -26.56 -23.99 12.75
C THR A 197 -26.33 -24.05 14.25
N LYS A 198 -25.16 -23.65 14.72
CA LYS A 198 -24.75 -23.55 16.10
C LYS A 198 -23.64 -22.53 16.28
N ASP A 199 -23.36 -22.07 17.50
CA ASP A 199 -22.23 -21.19 17.79
C ASP A 199 -20.90 -21.82 17.35
N CYS A 200 -20.02 -21.03 16.74
CA CYS A 200 -18.75 -21.48 16.20
C CYS A 200 -17.61 -20.54 16.59
N LYS A 201 -16.52 -21.10 17.10
CA LYS A 201 -15.28 -20.35 17.29
C LYS A 201 -14.65 -20.02 15.92
N CYS A 202 -14.19 -18.78 15.77
CA CYS A 202 -13.47 -18.31 14.62
C CYS A 202 -11.97 -18.23 14.88
N TYR A 203 -11.19 -18.33 13.82
CA TYR A 203 -9.74 -18.39 13.89
C TYR A 203 -9.13 -17.47 12.81
N SER A 204 -8.15 -16.68 13.20
CA SER A 204 -7.35 -15.88 12.27
C SER A 204 -6.31 -16.74 11.50
N VAL A 205 -5.92 -17.87 12.10
CA VAL A 205 -5.10 -18.89 11.46
C VAL A 205 -5.77 -20.24 11.67
N ALA A 206 -6.07 -20.95 10.59
CA ALA A 206 -6.80 -22.22 10.62
C ALA A 206 -6.21 -23.20 11.63
N GLY A 207 -7.03 -23.62 12.60
CA GLY A 207 -6.67 -24.59 13.63
C GLY A 207 -5.61 -24.13 14.65
N LYS A 208 -5.16 -22.90 14.64
CA LYS A 208 -4.07 -22.41 15.51
C LYS A 208 -4.49 -21.25 16.38
N THR A 209 -4.81 -20.09 15.78
CA THR A 209 -5.00 -18.83 16.52
C THR A 209 -6.47 -18.44 16.48
N GLN A 210 -7.12 -18.34 17.64
CA GLN A 210 -8.50 -17.85 17.72
C GLN A 210 -8.58 -16.38 17.31
N ALA A 211 -9.60 -16.03 16.52
CA ALA A 211 -9.87 -14.69 16.08
C ALA A 211 -10.12 -13.74 17.27
N LYS A 212 -9.57 -12.52 17.20
CA LYS A 212 -9.74 -11.52 18.28
C LYS A 212 -10.98 -10.66 18.06
N LEU A 213 -11.23 -10.23 16.82
CA LEU A 213 -12.35 -9.33 16.49
C LEU A 213 -13.70 -10.05 16.51
N PHE A 214 -13.78 -11.24 15.91
CA PHE A 214 -14.98 -12.09 15.95
C PHE A 214 -14.62 -13.48 16.48
N PRO A 215 -14.42 -13.60 17.79
CA PRO A 215 -13.98 -14.88 18.38
C PRO A 215 -15.03 -15.97 18.28
N ILE A 216 -16.31 -15.61 18.16
CA ILE A 216 -17.44 -16.54 18.07
C ILE A 216 -18.49 -15.99 17.09
N ILE A 217 -18.85 -16.79 16.09
CA ILE A 217 -20.06 -16.58 15.29
C ILE A 217 -21.22 -17.28 15.95
N LYS A 218 -22.34 -16.57 16.08
CA LYS A 218 -23.54 -17.06 16.68
C LYS A 218 -24.37 -17.91 15.74
N LYS A 219 -25.14 -18.85 16.30
CA LYS A 219 -26.20 -19.58 15.58
C LYS A 219 -27.08 -18.60 14.81
N ASN A 220 -27.50 -18.98 13.63
CA ASN A 220 -28.30 -18.21 12.67
C ASN A 220 -27.56 -17.06 11.94
N ALA A 221 -26.31 -16.73 12.28
CA ALA A 221 -25.52 -15.78 11.49
C ALA A 221 -25.40 -16.27 10.05
N VAL A 222 -25.47 -15.31 9.11
CA VAL A 222 -25.32 -15.55 7.68
C VAL A 222 -24.00 -14.91 7.24
N VAL A 223 -23.20 -15.67 6.49
CA VAL A 223 -21.88 -15.24 6.05
C VAL A 223 -21.60 -15.69 4.61
N ASP A 224 -20.68 -15.02 3.94
CA ASP A 224 -20.09 -15.51 2.71
C ASP A 224 -19.03 -16.55 3.02
N VAL A 225 -19.11 -17.70 2.37
CA VAL A 225 -18.04 -18.72 2.38
C VAL A 225 -17.24 -18.55 1.10
N MET A 226 -15.94 -18.33 1.28
CA MET A 226 -15.02 -18.09 0.17
C MET A 226 -14.62 -19.40 -0.50
N LYS A 227 -14.13 -19.35 -1.75
CA LYS A 227 -13.60 -20.54 -2.44
C LYS A 227 -12.33 -21.10 -1.81
N TYR A 228 -11.67 -20.33 -0.95
CA TYR A 228 -10.46 -20.75 -0.25
C TYR A 228 -10.79 -21.65 0.94
N THR A 229 -10.05 -22.75 1.04
CA THR A 229 -10.13 -23.68 2.17
C THR A 229 -8.76 -24.19 2.53
N GLU A 230 -8.54 -24.53 3.79
CA GLU A 230 -7.33 -25.19 4.29
C GLU A 230 -7.67 -26.52 4.94
N THR A 231 -6.69 -27.45 4.94
CA THR A 231 -6.78 -28.69 5.72
C THR A 231 -5.65 -28.69 6.74
N VAL A 232 -6.01 -28.70 8.02
CA VAL A 232 -5.05 -28.72 9.13
C VAL A 232 -5.38 -29.92 10.02
N ASN A 233 -4.42 -30.81 10.23
CA ASN A 233 -4.58 -32.05 11.01
C ASN A 233 -5.81 -32.87 10.58
N GLY A 234 -5.99 -33.05 9.26
CA GLY A 234 -7.11 -33.80 8.67
C GLY A 234 -8.48 -33.11 8.74
N LYS A 235 -8.59 -31.95 9.35
CA LYS A 235 -9.83 -31.15 9.44
C LYS A 235 -9.85 -30.08 8.35
N LYS A 236 -10.99 -29.95 7.64
CA LYS A 236 -11.20 -28.91 6.66
C LYS A 236 -11.65 -27.62 7.33
N TRP A 237 -11.01 -26.52 6.96
CA TRP A 237 -11.27 -25.16 7.39
C TRP A 237 -11.76 -24.33 6.25
N TYR A 238 -12.82 -23.57 6.45
CA TYR A 238 -13.40 -22.69 5.48
C TYR A 238 -13.05 -21.24 5.80
N PHE A 239 -12.64 -20.50 4.79
CA PHE A 239 -12.42 -19.07 4.88
C PHE A 239 -13.74 -18.36 4.65
N ILE A 240 -14.14 -17.52 5.58
CA ILE A 240 -15.43 -16.82 5.56
C ILE A 240 -15.23 -15.32 5.59
N ARG A 241 -16.23 -14.60 5.13
CA ARG A 241 -16.30 -13.14 5.16
C ARG A 241 -17.53 -12.74 5.98
N ILE A 242 -17.30 -11.95 7.03
CA ILE A 242 -18.31 -11.47 7.97
C ILE A 242 -18.45 -9.97 7.76
N PRO A 243 -19.63 -9.44 7.37
CA PRO A 243 -19.83 -8.00 7.26
C PRO A 243 -19.79 -7.32 8.63
N TYR A 244 -19.23 -6.10 8.68
CA TYR A 244 -19.36 -5.25 9.85
C TYR A 244 -20.80 -4.73 9.99
N PRO A 245 -21.28 -4.47 11.23
CA PRO A 245 -22.64 -4.00 11.48
C PRO A 245 -22.99 -2.65 10.80
N ASN A 246 -21.99 -1.85 10.43
CA ASN A 246 -22.14 -0.47 9.90
C ASN A 246 -21.85 -0.36 8.41
N ASP A 247 -21.83 -1.44 7.65
CA ASP A 247 -21.48 -1.50 6.21
C ASP A 247 -20.08 -0.97 5.83
N GLU A 248 -19.20 -0.73 6.83
CA GLU A 248 -17.84 -0.21 6.61
C GLU A 248 -16.81 -1.27 6.24
N GLY A 249 -17.24 -2.42 5.75
CA GLY A 249 -16.36 -3.50 5.34
C GLY A 249 -16.70 -4.86 5.89
N PHE A 250 -15.72 -5.74 5.95
CA PHE A 250 -15.90 -7.11 6.45
C PHE A 250 -14.59 -7.68 7.02
N VAL A 251 -14.74 -8.58 7.95
CA VAL A 251 -13.64 -9.38 8.51
C VAL A 251 -13.57 -10.73 7.81
N ARG A 252 -12.38 -11.26 7.68
CA ARG A 252 -12.13 -12.59 7.12
C ARG A 252 -11.53 -13.49 8.19
N GLU A 253 -12.15 -14.65 8.39
CA GLU A 253 -11.80 -15.60 9.46
C GLU A 253 -11.93 -17.03 8.97
N PHE A 254 -11.29 -17.97 9.69
CA PHE A 254 -11.43 -19.40 9.45
C PHE A 254 -12.42 -20.04 10.41
N VAL A 255 -13.25 -20.95 9.88
CA VAL A 255 -14.16 -21.78 10.66
C VAL A 255 -14.05 -23.25 10.25
N PRO A 256 -14.17 -24.20 11.22
CA PRO A 256 -14.14 -25.62 10.87
C PRO A 256 -15.43 -26.07 10.18
N ALA A 257 -15.36 -27.17 9.46
CA ALA A 257 -16.51 -27.83 8.86
C ALA A 257 -17.56 -28.25 9.91
N GLY A 258 -18.83 -28.37 9.49
CA GLY A 258 -19.91 -28.95 10.32
C GLY A 258 -20.63 -27.94 11.23
N TYR A 259 -20.39 -26.64 11.09
CA TYR A 259 -21.05 -25.61 11.89
C TYR A 259 -22.10 -24.80 11.13
N PHE A 260 -22.18 -24.96 9.82
CA PHE A 260 -23.07 -24.18 8.96
C PHE A 260 -23.69 -25.04 7.83
N LYS A 261 -24.77 -24.54 7.24
CA LYS A 261 -25.41 -25.09 6.05
C LYS A 261 -25.36 -24.06 4.92
N LYS A 262 -25.12 -24.55 3.71
CA LYS A 262 -25.23 -23.74 2.49
C LYS A 262 -26.68 -23.28 2.33
N LEU A 263 -26.88 -22.01 1.91
CA LEU A 263 -28.19 -21.43 1.62
C LEU A 263 -28.43 -21.33 0.10
N ILE A 264 -27.46 -20.80 -0.63
CA ILE A 264 -27.47 -20.61 -2.09
C ILE A 264 -26.07 -20.81 -2.65
#